data_d4e9e6c2c3dcb5f39d42ab1146c2ed7f
#
_entry.id   d4e9e6c2c3dcb5f39d42ab1146c2ed7f
#
_cell.length_a   1.000
_cell.length_b   1.000
_cell.length_c   1.000
_cell.angle_alpha   90.00
_cell.angle_beta   90.00
_cell.angle_gamma   90.00
#
_symmetry.space_group_name_H-M   'P 1'
#
loop_
_entity.id
_entity.type
_entity.pdbx_description
1 polymer ?
#
loop_
_entity_poly.entity_id
_entity_poly.type
_entity_poly.pdbx_seq_one_letter_code
_entity_poly.pdbx_strand_id
1 'polypeptide(L)'
;LEAGVSIAGNGARWTGLEPLEYDQGQHDGNHDVLAVSTAGALIRRDVFEELGGLDPNLTLFRDDVDFGWRARAAGHSVMVATGAVAFHAQASANERRIVEVDGAFLHRPLLLDRRNAAYVLLSNSSWWILPWLVIQLLGTAIARAIGYLIAKLPGYAADEILAVGSLIVRPGLIIAARKVRKKQRFVSARVIAEFIPPRWSQIRLASEGVVEAVRTKLFPENFQVSTTSVLDTNEDEDLLTPVNTNHWFNVFKRPEVIGFVLISLLSLLNSRNRFGALVGGALPISPAGATDLWRTYFESWHQVGMGSTVATPTWVAITATASLFFLGKVQFLITTFFLVAPVVMMFTASKLLKRLTSNTWISIPAAFLYAVSPVAIAGVSTGHIATVLFMILAPLVALLLSDIEKIESFTWRKIAGVSLLLALLYGFSLMIFVIGLAAGLISTLSDYEKHAQEANASLYSLRLQKRAALIFIPFIMNVPYSLEAILHPSRLLVEPGLLISGGGPIHALLGNPGGANSLPMWLVS
;
A
#
# COMPACT_ATOMS: atom_id res chain seq x y z
N LEU A 1 27.77 20.56 16.80
CA LEU A 1 26.98 21.74 17.11
C LEU A 1 25.58 21.58 16.53
N GLU A 2 24.54 21.96 17.29
CA GLU A 2 23.16 22.06 16.81
C GLU A 2 22.60 23.44 17.20
N ALA A 3 22.20 24.24 16.23
CA ALA A 3 21.73 25.61 16.43
C ALA A 3 20.35 25.84 15.78
N GLY A 4 19.42 24.92 16.05
CA GLY A 4 18.08 24.91 15.49
C GLY A 4 17.92 23.89 14.38
N VAL A 5 16.65 23.54 14.11
CA VAL A 5 16.28 22.49 13.17
C VAL A 5 15.17 22.97 12.24
N SER A 6 15.27 22.58 10.99
CA SER A 6 14.23 22.77 9.97
C SER A 6 14.05 21.49 9.15
N ILE A 7 13.13 21.50 8.20
CA ILE A 7 12.88 20.39 7.30
C ILE A 7 12.88 20.86 5.85
N ALA A 8 13.63 20.18 5.03
CA ALA A 8 13.66 20.43 3.60
C ALA A 8 12.42 19.85 2.90
N GLY A 9 12.06 20.35 1.72
CA GLY A 9 10.90 19.89 0.98
C GLY A 9 10.97 18.42 0.51
N ASN A 10 12.15 17.81 0.52
CA ASN A 10 12.38 16.39 0.27
C ASN A 10 12.30 15.51 1.55
N GLY A 11 12.03 16.11 2.71
CA GLY A 11 11.95 15.46 4.02
C GLY A 11 13.28 15.40 4.79
N ALA A 12 14.39 15.89 4.25
CA ALA A 12 15.65 15.90 4.96
C ALA A 12 15.62 16.87 6.14
N ARG A 13 16.23 16.50 7.27
CA ARG A 13 16.49 17.39 8.40
C ARG A 13 17.52 18.45 7.95
N TRP A 14 17.33 19.66 8.37
CA TRP A 14 18.20 20.77 8.02
C TRP A 14 18.56 21.55 9.28
N THR A 15 19.84 21.60 9.59
CA THR A 15 20.36 22.35 10.75
C THR A 15 20.98 23.70 10.34
N GLY A 16 21.29 23.89 9.07
CA GLY A 16 22.00 25.07 8.57
C GLY A 16 23.52 25.04 8.83
N LEU A 17 24.00 23.95 9.43
CA LEU A 17 25.40 23.76 9.82
C LEU A 17 26.10 22.81 8.84
N GLU A 18 27.42 22.94 8.71
CA GLU A 18 28.22 21.94 8.00
C GLU A 18 28.48 20.71 8.88
N PRO A 19 28.65 19.53 8.27
CA PRO A 19 28.99 18.33 9.02
C PRO A 19 30.28 18.53 9.83
N LEU A 20 30.25 18.16 11.10
CA LEU A 20 31.37 18.31 12.06
C LEU A 20 31.86 19.76 12.25
N GLU A 21 30.99 20.73 12.02
CA GLU A 21 31.30 22.13 12.28
C GLU A 21 31.62 22.37 13.75
N TYR A 22 32.81 22.89 14.02
CA TYR A 22 33.24 23.27 15.36
C TYR A 22 32.62 24.60 15.76
N ASP A 23 32.26 24.72 17.02
CA ASP A 23 31.80 25.97 17.61
C ASP A 23 32.98 26.93 17.77
N GLN A 24 32.97 27.97 16.99
CA GLN A 24 33.96 29.05 17.02
C GLN A 24 33.30 30.43 17.27
N GLY A 25 32.06 30.41 17.78
CA GLY A 25 31.25 31.60 17.98
C GLY A 25 30.55 32.14 16.72
N GLN A 26 30.64 31.41 15.59
CA GLN A 26 30.06 31.86 14.30
C GLN A 26 28.52 31.89 14.31
N HIS A 27 27.90 31.18 15.23
CA HIS A 27 26.45 31.14 15.43
C HIS A 27 26.01 31.78 16.75
N ASP A 28 26.87 32.57 17.37
CA ASP A 28 26.53 33.29 18.60
C ASP A 28 25.44 34.35 18.35
N GLY A 29 24.59 34.51 19.36
CA GLY A 29 23.45 35.41 19.31
C GLY A 29 22.14 34.68 19.14
N ASN A 30 21.16 35.08 19.93
CA ASN A 30 19.82 34.49 19.88
C ASN A 30 19.21 34.76 18.50
N HIS A 31 18.76 33.74 17.84
CA HIS A 31 18.11 33.85 16.55
C HIS A 31 16.87 32.92 16.43
N ASP A 32 15.98 33.36 15.57
CA ASP A 32 14.74 32.64 15.29
C ASP A 32 14.97 31.44 14.38
N VAL A 33 14.37 30.28 14.75
CA VAL A 33 14.45 29.02 14.00
C VAL A 33 13.08 28.40 13.81
N LEU A 34 12.93 27.42 12.92
CA LEU A 34 11.66 26.70 12.76
C LEU A 34 11.34 25.86 14.00
N ALA A 35 12.32 25.14 14.48
CA ALA A 35 12.22 24.22 15.58
C ALA A 35 13.54 24.09 16.34
N VAL A 36 13.50 23.53 17.52
CA VAL A 36 14.65 23.14 18.33
C VAL A 36 14.49 21.69 18.74
N SER A 37 15.61 20.96 18.89
CA SER A 37 15.59 19.56 19.31
C SER A 37 14.96 19.41 20.69
N THR A 38 14.08 18.41 20.85
CA THR A 38 13.48 18.08 22.15
C THR A 38 14.50 17.63 23.18
N ALA A 39 15.71 17.25 22.75
CA ALA A 39 16.80 16.85 23.64
C ALA A 39 17.32 18.02 24.53
N GLY A 40 17.14 19.27 24.12
CA GLY A 40 17.58 20.46 24.86
C GLY A 40 16.60 21.63 24.78
N ALA A 41 15.30 21.38 24.67
CA ALA A 41 14.28 22.41 24.53
C ALA A 41 13.65 22.81 25.85
N LEU A 42 13.44 24.11 26.04
CA LEU A 42 12.56 24.66 27.07
C LEU A 42 11.29 25.19 26.43
N ILE A 43 10.14 24.66 26.84
CA ILE A 43 8.85 24.97 26.23
C ILE A 43 7.95 25.61 27.31
N ARG A 44 7.30 26.71 27.00
CA ARG A 44 6.28 27.30 27.86
C ARG A 44 5.10 26.34 27.97
N ARG A 45 4.69 26.05 29.18
CA ARG A 45 3.60 25.09 29.48
C ARG A 45 2.27 25.50 28.83
N ASP A 46 1.93 26.78 28.90
CA ASP A 46 0.70 27.31 28.30
C ASP A 46 0.67 27.09 26.77
N VAL A 47 1.80 27.32 26.08
CA VAL A 47 1.94 27.06 24.63
C VAL A 47 1.85 25.57 24.32
N PHE A 48 2.46 24.73 25.15
CA PHE A 48 2.40 23.28 24.99
C PHE A 48 0.97 22.75 25.12
N GLU A 49 0.25 23.23 26.12
CA GLU A 49 -1.16 22.86 26.35
C GLU A 49 -2.09 23.42 25.26
N GLU A 50 -1.89 24.68 24.83
CA GLU A 50 -2.65 25.31 23.74
C GLU A 50 -2.54 24.54 22.43
N LEU A 51 -1.35 24.06 22.09
CA LEU A 51 -1.09 23.29 20.88
C LEU A 51 -1.49 21.81 20.99
N GLY A 52 -1.90 21.35 22.18
CA GLY A 52 -2.27 19.96 22.45
C GLY A 52 -1.07 19.00 22.53
N GLY A 53 0.11 19.51 22.89
CA GLY A 53 1.34 18.73 23.05
C GLY A 53 1.96 18.25 21.75
N LEU A 54 2.75 17.19 21.84
CA LEU A 54 3.34 16.51 20.67
C LEU A 54 2.27 15.72 19.91
N ASP A 55 2.43 15.58 18.59
CA ASP A 55 1.47 14.81 17.78
C ASP A 55 1.61 13.31 18.08
N PRO A 56 0.55 12.63 18.55
CA PRO A 56 0.60 11.21 18.89
C PRO A 56 0.90 10.27 17.70
N ASN A 57 0.83 10.77 16.46
CA ASN A 57 1.23 10.02 15.28
C ASN A 57 2.75 10.04 15.03
N LEU A 58 3.48 10.87 15.77
CA LEU A 58 4.94 11.02 15.76
C LEU A 58 5.51 10.46 17.05
N THR A 59 5.59 9.14 17.16
CA THR A 59 6.07 8.45 18.37
C THR A 59 7.59 8.51 18.52
N LEU A 60 8.30 8.72 17.43
CA LEU A 60 9.75 8.84 17.38
C LEU A 60 10.10 9.61 16.09
N PHE A 61 11.11 10.49 16.13
CA PHE A 61 11.59 11.35 15.06
C PHE A 61 10.58 12.40 14.54
N ARG A 62 11.05 13.61 14.28
CA ARG A 62 10.33 14.73 13.68
C ARG A 62 9.21 15.35 14.54
N ASP A 63 9.03 14.91 15.75
CA ASP A 63 8.11 15.49 16.72
C ASP A 63 8.51 16.93 17.13
N ASP A 64 9.81 17.19 17.23
CA ASP A 64 10.43 18.49 17.42
C ASP A 64 10.09 19.46 16.28
N VAL A 65 10.31 19.03 15.05
CA VAL A 65 10.04 19.86 13.85
C VAL A 65 8.54 20.13 13.71
N ASP A 66 7.68 19.15 13.98
CA ASP A 66 6.23 19.32 13.94
C ASP A 66 5.77 20.33 15.01
N PHE A 67 6.24 20.17 16.25
CA PHE A 67 5.87 21.04 17.34
C PHE A 67 6.33 22.49 17.09
N GLY A 68 7.58 22.69 16.71
CA GLY A 68 8.12 24.02 16.37
C GLY A 68 7.37 24.68 15.23
N TRP A 69 7.03 23.94 14.18
CA TRP A 69 6.22 24.44 13.06
C TRP A 69 4.83 24.87 13.52
N ARG A 70 4.14 24.06 14.35
CA ARG A 70 2.83 24.42 14.91
C ARG A 70 2.89 25.64 15.82
N ALA A 71 3.93 25.74 16.65
CA ALA A 71 4.14 26.89 17.52
C ALA A 71 4.30 28.19 16.69
N ARG A 72 5.14 28.17 15.67
CA ARG A 72 5.28 29.32 14.77
C ARG A 72 4.01 29.61 13.99
N ALA A 73 3.28 28.58 13.53
CA ALA A 73 2.02 28.75 12.84
C ALA A 73 0.93 29.38 13.75
N ALA A 74 1.00 29.15 15.06
CA ALA A 74 0.16 29.78 16.07
C ALA A 74 0.61 31.20 16.47
N GLY A 75 1.76 31.66 16.00
CA GLY A 75 2.28 33.01 16.28
C GLY A 75 3.27 33.08 17.42
N HIS A 76 3.69 31.93 17.97
CA HIS A 76 4.73 31.90 19.00
C HIS A 76 6.13 31.95 18.39
N SER A 77 7.09 32.51 19.10
CA SER A 77 8.50 32.53 18.72
C SER A 77 9.18 31.22 19.12
N VAL A 78 10.04 30.72 18.24
CA VAL A 78 10.96 29.60 18.51
C VAL A 78 12.35 30.09 18.23
N MET A 79 13.23 30.07 19.24
CA MET A 79 14.56 30.64 19.12
C MET A 79 15.62 29.75 19.73
N VAL A 80 16.82 29.85 19.23
CA VAL A 80 18.03 29.31 19.84
C VAL A 80 18.58 30.31 20.83
N ALA A 81 18.84 29.87 22.06
CA ALA A 81 19.53 30.63 23.08
C ALA A 81 20.97 30.11 23.19
N THR A 82 21.89 30.77 22.49
CA THR A 82 23.29 30.28 22.38
C THR A 82 24.04 30.28 23.69
N GLY A 83 23.61 31.08 24.70
CA GLY A 83 24.14 31.01 26.06
C GLY A 83 23.73 29.76 26.85
N ALA A 84 22.76 28.98 26.38
CA ALA A 84 22.30 27.75 27.01
C ALA A 84 22.92 26.53 26.32
N VAL A 85 24.11 26.16 26.74
CA VAL A 85 24.86 25.03 26.16
C VAL A 85 24.47 23.73 26.87
N ALA A 86 24.05 22.73 26.09
CA ALA A 86 23.79 21.39 26.58
C ALA A 86 24.61 20.35 25.79
N PHE A 87 25.11 19.35 26.50
CA PHE A 87 25.83 18.23 25.88
C PHE A 87 24.90 17.04 25.73
N HIS A 88 24.69 16.60 24.51
CA HIS A 88 23.87 15.43 24.23
C HIS A 88 24.75 14.19 24.09
N ALA A 89 24.57 13.22 24.97
CA ALA A 89 25.40 12.01 25.01
C ALA A 89 25.12 11.02 23.88
N GLN A 90 24.11 11.28 23.04
CA GLN A 90 23.65 10.41 21.93
C GLN A 90 23.52 8.94 22.37
N ALA A 91 23.06 8.70 23.61
CA ALA A 91 23.01 7.36 24.21
C ALA A 91 22.09 6.39 23.45
N SER A 92 21.11 6.92 22.74
CA SER A 92 20.25 6.12 21.85
C SER A 92 20.97 5.61 20.60
N ALA A 93 22.04 6.30 20.17
CA ALA A 93 22.88 5.89 19.07
C ALA A 93 23.94 4.85 19.50
N ASN A 94 24.51 5.02 20.69
CA ASN A 94 25.61 4.20 21.21
C ASN A 94 25.15 3.02 22.07
N GLU A 95 24.08 3.18 22.82
CA GLU A 95 23.48 2.14 23.63
C GLU A 95 22.15 1.71 22.98
N ARG A 96 22.06 0.46 22.57
CA ARG A 96 20.83 -0.16 22.06
C ARG A 96 19.74 -0.14 23.15
N ARG A 97 19.12 1.01 23.40
CA ARG A 97 17.93 1.06 24.22
C ARG A 97 16.81 0.32 23.49
N ILE A 98 16.32 -0.74 24.13
CA ILE A 98 15.04 -1.34 23.78
C ILE A 98 13.99 -0.30 24.17
N VAL A 99 13.56 0.52 23.22
CA VAL A 99 12.41 1.41 23.41
C VAL A 99 11.18 0.53 23.24
N GLU A 100 10.42 0.34 24.30
CA GLU A 100 9.11 -0.31 24.25
C GLU A 100 8.13 0.60 23.49
N VAL A 101 8.12 0.50 22.18
CA VAL A 101 7.09 1.08 21.32
C VAL A 101 6.40 -0.06 20.62
N ASP A 102 5.08 -0.11 20.73
CA ASP A 102 4.26 -1.11 20.07
C ASP A 102 4.53 -1.18 18.56
N GLY A 103 4.99 -2.33 18.09
CA GLY A 103 4.84 -2.71 16.70
C GLY A 103 6.10 -2.85 15.86
N ALA A 104 5.87 -3.38 14.68
CA ALA A 104 6.84 -3.80 13.67
C ALA A 104 7.77 -2.70 13.11
N PHE A 105 7.60 -1.45 13.50
CA PHE A 105 8.38 -0.30 13.01
C PHE A 105 9.69 -0.08 13.76
N LEU A 106 9.83 -0.57 14.97
CA LEU A 106 11.03 -0.41 15.81
C LEU A 106 12.33 -0.94 15.20
N HIS A 107 12.22 -1.92 14.31
CA HIS A 107 13.37 -2.50 13.63
C HIS A 107 13.71 -1.81 12.29
N ARG A 108 13.03 -0.70 11.96
CA ARG A 108 13.18 0.01 10.68
C ARG A 108 13.17 1.54 10.89
N PRO A 109 14.21 2.10 11.54
CA PRO A 109 14.27 3.52 11.86
C PRO A 109 14.19 4.42 10.61
N LEU A 110 14.83 4.05 9.50
CA LEU A 110 14.75 4.80 8.25
C LEU A 110 13.31 4.91 7.73
N LEU A 111 12.55 3.81 7.75
CA LEU A 111 11.14 3.82 7.34
C LEU A 111 10.34 4.82 8.17
N LEU A 112 10.57 4.82 9.50
CA LEU A 112 9.84 5.67 10.44
C LEU A 112 10.20 7.13 10.25
N ASP A 113 11.50 7.45 10.14
CA ASP A 113 11.98 8.81 9.90
C ASP A 113 11.42 9.38 8.58
N ARG A 114 11.55 8.65 7.48
CA ARG A 114 11.03 9.10 6.17
C ARG A 114 9.51 9.26 6.15
N ARG A 115 8.79 8.35 6.80
CA ARG A 115 7.32 8.45 6.96
C ARG A 115 6.95 9.69 7.76
N ASN A 116 7.62 9.92 8.88
CA ASN A 116 7.31 11.04 9.77
C ASN A 116 7.69 12.37 9.12
N ALA A 117 8.81 12.45 8.41
CA ALA A 117 9.20 13.62 7.63
C ALA A 117 8.14 13.97 6.56
N ALA A 118 7.67 12.98 5.81
CA ALA A 118 6.60 13.18 4.82
C ALA A 118 5.28 13.57 5.50
N TYR A 119 4.94 12.98 6.64
CA TYR A 119 3.74 13.33 7.42
C TYR A 119 3.79 14.78 7.91
N VAL A 120 4.92 15.24 8.48
CA VAL A 120 5.10 16.62 8.95
C VAL A 120 4.93 17.61 7.80
N LEU A 121 5.57 17.36 6.67
CA LEU A 121 5.45 18.19 5.48
C LEU A 121 4.00 18.27 4.97
N LEU A 122 3.35 17.12 4.79
CA LEU A 122 1.99 17.05 4.25
C LEU A 122 0.95 17.64 5.22
N SER A 123 1.19 17.56 6.53
CA SER A 123 0.25 18.04 7.55
C SER A 123 0.34 19.54 7.79
N ASN A 124 1.54 20.13 7.68
CA ASN A 124 1.79 21.52 8.04
C ASN A 124 1.83 22.48 6.82
N SER A 125 2.15 21.99 5.62
CA SER A 125 2.28 22.82 4.41
C SER A 125 0.93 23.39 3.94
N SER A 126 0.98 24.46 3.14
CA SER A 126 -0.20 25.04 2.50
C SER A 126 -0.87 24.04 1.56
N TRP A 127 -2.21 24.09 1.46
CA TRP A 127 -2.97 23.15 0.63
C TRP A 127 -2.67 23.29 -0.89
N TRP A 128 -2.33 24.48 -1.35
CA TRP A 128 -1.96 24.73 -2.74
C TRP A 128 -0.67 24.01 -3.16
N ILE A 129 0.24 23.78 -2.22
CA ILE A 129 1.54 23.17 -2.48
C ILE A 129 1.43 21.63 -2.40
N LEU A 130 0.37 21.08 -1.82
CA LEU A 130 0.24 19.64 -1.58
C LEU A 130 0.42 18.77 -2.82
N PRO A 131 -0.22 19.05 -3.98
CA PRO A 131 -0.04 18.21 -5.15
C PRO A 131 1.42 18.14 -5.60
N TRP A 132 2.09 19.30 -5.60
CA TRP A 132 3.51 19.39 -5.93
C TRP A 132 4.40 18.67 -4.89
N LEU A 133 4.08 18.83 -3.61
CA LEU A 133 4.81 18.18 -2.52
C LEU A 133 4.70 16.67 -2.58
N VAL A 134 3.53 16.12 -2.89
CA VAL A 134 3.33 14.67 -3.10
C VAL A 134 4.19 14.17 -4.27
N ILE A 135 4.19 14.88 -5.40
CA ILE A 135 5.01 14.54 -6.56
C ILE A 135 6.51 14.59 -6.19
N GLN A 136 6.93 15.61 -5.47
CA GLN A 136 8.31 15.77 -5.01
C GLN A 136 8.73 14.65 -4.05
N LEU A 137 7.89 14.31 -3.06
CA LEU A 137 8.16 13.24 -2.11
C LEU A 137 8.23 11.87 -2.80
N LEU A 138 7.33 11.59 -3.73
CA LEU A 138 7.36 10.36 -4.53
C LEU A 138 8.61 10.30 -5.42
N GLY A 139 8.92 11.39 -6.13
CA GLY A 139 10.09 11.46 -7.01
C GLY A 139 11.40 11.27 -6.23
N THR A 140 11.54 11.92 -5.07
CA THR A 140 12.72 11.77 -4.22
C THR A 140 12.80 10.38 -3.58
N ALA A 141 11.68 9.79 -3.16
CA ALA A 141 11.65 8.41 -2.64
C ALA A 141 12.07 7.40 -3.71
N ILE A 142 11.58 7.55 -4.95
CA ILE A 142 11.98 6.70 -6.08
C ILE A 142 13.48 6.89 -6.40
N ALA A 143 13.96 8.14 -6.46
CA ALA A 143 15.37 8.42 -6.74
C ALA A 143 16.30 7.80 -5.67
N ARG A 144 15.96 7.95 -4.39
CA ARG A 144 16.70 7.32 -3.29
C ARG A 144 16.61 5.80 -3.32
N ALA A 145 15.43 5.26 -3.61
CA ALA A 145 15.25 3.80 -3.75
C ALA A 145 16.12 3.23 -4.88
N ILE A 146 16.21 3.91 -6.02
CA ILE A 146 17.11 3.53 -7.12
C ILE A 146 18.57 3.60 -6.65
N GLY A 147 18.97 4.67 -5.95
CA GLY A 147 20.32 4.80 -5.36
C GLY A 147 20.64 3.64 -4.41
N TYR A 148 19.74 3.28 -3.52
CA TYR A 148 19.90 2.14 -2.62
C TYR A 148 19.94 0.79 -3.37
N LEU A 149 19.18 0.64 -4.46
CA LEU A 149 19.27 -0.57 -5.30
C LEU A 149 20.63 -0.69 -5.99
N ILE A 150 21.16 0.42 -6.52
CA ILE A 150 22.51 0.47 -7.11
C ILE A 150 23.55 0.14 -6.05
N ALA A 151 23.39 0.69 -4.84
CA ALA A 151 24.22 0.39 -3.67
C ALA A 151 24.00 -1.04 -3.13
N LYS A 152 23.14 -1.86 -3.75
CA LYS A 152 22.78 -3.22 -3.29
C LYS A 152 22.16 -3.25 -1.88
N LEU A 153 21.36 -2.27 -1.54
CA LEU A 153 20.65 -2.10 -0.26
C LEU A 153 19.12 -2.10 -0.46
N PRO A 154 18.48 -3.20 -0.94
CA PRO A 154 17.06 -3.21 -1.28
C PRO A 154 16.14 -3.08 -0.07
N GLY A 155 16.60 -3.40 1.14
CA GLY A 155 15.85 -3.14 2.36
C GLY A 155 15.55 -1.66 2.53
N TYR A 156 16.56 -0.81 2.36
CA TYR A 156 16.43 0.64 2.42
C TYR A 156 15.63 1.20 1.23
N ALA A 157 15.81 0.62 0.02
CA ALA A 157 14.99 0.98 -1.13
C ALA A 157 13.50 0.71 -0.88
N ALA A 158 13.18 -0.42 -0.26
CA ALA A 158 11.81 -0.75 0.14
C ALA A 158 11.28 0.22 1.22
N ASP A 159 12.11 0.63 2.18
CA ASP A 159 11.73 1.58 3.23
C ASP A 159 11.35 2.94 2.67
N GLU A 160 12.10 3.47 1.70
CA GLU A 160 11.79 4.74 1.04
C GLU A 160 10.42 4.73 0.36
N ILE A 161 10.13 3.67 -0.38
CA ILE A 161 8.82 3.54 -1.08
C ILE A 161 7.67 3.31 -0.09
N LEU A 162 7.87 2.46 0.92
CA LEU A 162 6.86 2.14 1.92
C LEU A 162 6.54 3.34 2.82
N ALA A 163 7.53 4.17 3.13
CA ALA A 163 7.35 5.38 3.93
C ALA A 163 6.29 6.30 3.32
N VAL A 164 6.47 6.69 2.07
CA VAL A 164 5.54 7.59 1.36
C VAL A 164 4.25 6.86 1.00
N GLY A 165 4.33 5.61 0.53
CA GLY A 165 3.19 4.78 0.17
C GLY A 165 2.21 4.57 1.33
N SER A 166 2.72 4.40 2.56
CA SER A 166 1.88 4.22 3.76
C SER A 166 0.98 5.41 4.07
N LEU A 167 1.42 6.62 3.73
CA LEU A 167 0.64 7.85 3.92
C LEU A 167 -0.38 8.06 2.79
N ILE A 168 -0.03 7.72 1.56
CA ILE A 168 -0.95 7.79 0.42
C ILE A 168 -2.13 6.84 0.60
N VAL A 169 -1.88 5.65 1.13
CA VAL A 169 -2.94 4.66 1.41
C VAL A 169 -3.82 5.07 2.61
N ARG A 170 -3.31 5.97 3.49
CA ARG A 170 -4.05 6.45 4.67
C ARG A 170 -4.21 7.97 4.68
N PRO A 171 -4.84 8.59 3.68
CA PRO A 171 -4.97 10.05 3.58
C PRO A 171 -5.78 10.64 4.75
N GLY A 172 -6.63 9.85 5.38
CA GLY A 172 -7.41 10.25 6.55
C GLY A 172 -6.57 10.76 7.72
N LEU A 173 -5.36 10.22 7.92
CA LEU A 173 -4.44 10.71 8.97
C LEU A 173 -4.00 12.14 8.68
N ILE A 174 -3.60 12.43 7.45
CA ILE A 174 -3.16 13.76 7.02
C ILE A 174 -4.33 14.75 7.10
N ILE A 175 -5.52 14.36 6.62
CA ILE A 175 -6.71 15.21 6.63
C ILE A 175 -7.11 15.57 8.07
N ALA A 176 -7.10 14.60 8.98
CA ALA A 176 -7.40 14.83 10.39
C ALA A 176 -6.41 15.79 11.04
N ALA A 177 -5.11 15.56 10.84
CA ALA A 177 -4.05 16.43 11.34
C ALA A 177 -4.20 17.87 10.80
N ARG A 178 -4.42 18.02 9.48
CA ARG A 178 -4.63 19.34 8.86
C ARG A 178 -5.85 20.08 9.41
N LYS A 179 -6.93 19.36 9.73
CA LYS A 179 -8.14 19.96 10.32
C LYS A 179 -7.84 20.58 11.69
N VAL A 180 -7.04 19.91 12.52
CA VAL A 180 -6.60 20.44 13.82
C VAL A 180 -5.69 21.65 13.61
N ARG A 181 -4.64 21.52 12.81
CA ARG A 181 -3.65 22.58 12.56
C ARG A 181 -4.25 23.82 11.91
N LYS A 182 -5.30 23.66 11.07
CA LYS A 182 -6.02 24.81 10.48
C LYS A 182 -6.67 25.70 11.54
N LYS A 183 -7.16 25.12 12.63
CA LYS A 183 -7.78 25.89 13.73
C LYS A 183 -6.76 26.69 14.55
N GLN A 184 -5.54 26.19 14.64
CA GLN A 184 -4.46 26.76 15.45
C GLN A 184 -3.55 27.72 14.64
N ARG A 185 -3.79 27.86 13.34
CA ARG A 185 -2.94 28.68 12.47
C ARG A 185 -3.40 30.14 12.45
N PHE A 186 -2.57 31.04 12.94
CA PHE A 186 -2.75 32.49 12.91
C PHE A 186 -1.76 33.18 11.97
N VAL A 187 -0.61 32.56 11.70
CA VAL A 187 0.46 33.13 10.87
C VAL A 187 0.39 32.61 9.44
N SER A 188 0.69 33.47 8.46
CA SER A 188 0.68 33.10 7.06
C SER A 188 1.80 32.09 6.72
N ALA A 189 1.54 31.23 5.74
CA ALA A 189 2.53 30.25 5.31
C ALA A 189 3.80 30.89 4.71
N ARG A 190 3.75 32.17 4.27
CA ARG A 190 4.92 32.88 3.75
C ARG A 190 5.96 33.13 4.83
N VAL A 191 5.52 33.56 6.02
CA VAL A 191 6.42 33.81 7.15
C VAL A 191 7.14 32.53 7.58
N ILE A 192 6.42 31.42 7.59
CA ILE A 192 7.02 30.11 7.94
C ILE A 192 7.98 29.63 6.85
N ALA A 193 7.71 29.95 5.58
CA ALA A 193 8.56 29.55 4.46
C ALA A 193 9.97 30.15 4.54
N GLU A 194 10.19 31.25 5.27
CA GLU A 194 11.51 31.85 5.49
C GLU A 194 12.43 30.95 6.32
N PHE A 195 11.87 30.07 7.14
CA PHE A 195 12.60 29.09 7.96
C PHE A 195 12.82 27.75 7.26
N ILE A 196 12.30 27.58 6.02
CA ILE A 196 12.47 26.37 5.23
C ILE A 196 13.62 26.59 4.24
N PRO A 197 14.59 25.67 4.16
CA PRO A 197 15.75 25.83 3.30
C PRO A 197 15.38 25.97 1.83
N PRO A 198 16.14 26.74 1.04
CA PRO A 198 15.86 26.96 -0.38
C PRO A 198 16.00 25.65 -1.19
N ARG A 199 15.23 25.53 -2.26
CA ARG A 199 15.12 24.30 -3.05
C ARG A 199 16.44 23.80 -3.65
N TRP A 200 17.34 24.68 -4.02
CA TRP A 200 18.63 24.33 -4.63
C TRP A 200 19.60 23.64 -3.67
N SER A 201 19.64 24.03 -2.41
CA SER A 201 20.43 23.35 -1.39
C SER A 201 19.98 21.90 -1.15
N GLN A 202 18.67 21.63 -1.32
CA GLN A 202 18.08 20.31 -1.16
C GLN A 202 18.51 19.33 -2.26
N ILE A 203 18.64 19.78 -3.52
CA ILE A 203 19.07 18.95 -4.65
C ILE A 203 20.55 18.57 -4.47
N ARG A 204 21.36 19.52 -4.04
CA ARG A 204 22.79 19.31 -3.79
C ARG A 204 23.00 18.24 -2.70
N LEU A 205 22.36 18.37 -1.55
CA LEU A 205 22.45 17.38 -0.46
C LEU A 205 21.95 15.98 -0.86
N ALA A 206 20.83 15.90 -1.60
CA ALA A 206 20.33 14.62 -2.07
C ALA A 206 21.29 13.91 -3.03
N SER A 207 21.99 14.68 -3.88
CA SER A 207 22.99 14.14 -4.81
C SER A 207 24.29 13.74 -4.09
N GLU A 208 24.73 14.51 -3.11
CA GLU A 208 25.94 14.24 -2.33
C GLU A 208 25.80 12.95 -1.53
N GLY A 209 24.66 12.72 -0.86
CA GLY A 209 24.41 11.47 -0.11
C GLY A 209 24.39 10.20 -0.98
N VAL A 210 23.84 10.29 -2.20
CA VAL A 210 23.85 9.15 -3.14
C VAL A 210 25.24 8.91 -3.71
N VAL A 211 25.94 9.98 -4.08
CA VAL A 211 27.30 9.90 -4.64
C VAL A 211 28.25 9.31 -3.60
N GLU A 212 28.13 9.70 -2.34
CA GLU A 212 29.00 9.20 -1.28
C GLU A 212 28.68 7.74 -0.92
N ALA A 213 27.42 7.34 -0.85
CA ALA A 213 27.05 5.94 -0.66
C ALA A 213 27.57 5.03 -1.79
N VAL A 214 27.61 5.53 -3.01
CA VAL A 214 28.20 4.85 -4.16
C VAL A 214 29.73 4.82 -4.08
N ARG A 215 30.36 5.96 -3.71
CA ARG A 215 31.81 6.11 -3.60
C ARG A 215 32.39 5.23 -2.50
N THR A 216 31.75 5.19 -1.33
CA THR A 216 32.15 4.34 -0.19
C THR A 216 32.19 2.86 -0.57
N LYS A 217 31.31 2.43 -1.46
CA LYS A 217 31.22 1.03 -1.88
C LYS A 217 32.13 0.66 -3.04
N LEU A 218 32.45 1.62 -3.91
CA LEU A 218 33.33 1.41 -5.05
C LEU A 218 34.82 1.52 -4.66
N PHE A 219 35.17 2.26 -3.60
CA PHE A 219 36.55 2.51 -3.17
C PHE A 219 36.73 2.34 -1.65
N PRO A 220 36.65 1.09 -1.12
CA PRO A 220 36.69 0.85 0.32
C PRO A 220 38.06 1.12 0.96
N GLU A 221 39.14 1.18 0.21
CA GLU A 221 40.51 1.27 0.76
C GLU A 221 40.94 2.66 1.24
N ASN A 222 40.22 3.73 0.86
CA ASN A 222 40.54 5.11 1.25
C ASN A 222 39.76 5.63 2.46
N PHE A 223 39.09 4.74 3.21
CA PHE A 223 37.98 5.13 4.07
C PHE A 223 38.22 4.96 5.58
N GLN A 224 39.45 5.03 6.06
CA GLN A 224 39.67 5.01 7.52
C GLN A 224 39.49 6.38 8.22
N VAL A 225 39.27 7.48 7.50
CA VAL A 225 39.20 8.84 8.10
C VAL A 225 37.90 9.60 7.84
N SER A 226 37.00 9.13 7.00
CA SER A 226 35.85 9.93 6.57
C SER A 226 34.49 9.24 6.66
N THR A 227 34.34 8.15 7.42
CA THR A 227 33.05 7.44 7.56
C THR A 227 31.99 8.22 8.34
N THR A 228 32.38 9.30 8.95
CA THR A 228 31.50 10.17 9.75
C THR A 228 30.83 11.30 8.98
N SER A 229 31.32 11.68 7.78
CA SER A 229 31.00 13.01 7.26
C SER A 229 29.79 13.13 6.33
N VAL A 230 29.16 12.06 5.87
CA VAL A 230 28.03 12.15 4.94
C VAL A 230 26.74 11.56 5.49
N LEU A 231 26.84 10.71 6.49
CA LEU A 231 25.69 10.19 7.23
C LEU A 231 25.36 11.05 8.47
N ASP A 232 26.30 11.90 8.90
CA ASP A 232 26.22 12.71 10.13
C ASP A 232 25.36 13.99 10.01
N THR A 233 24.73 14.25 8.89
CA THR A 233 23.78 15.37 8.80
C THR A 233 22.44 15.10 9.47
N ASN A 234 22.20 13.89 9.93
CA ASN A 234 21.01 13.54 10.68
C ASN A 234 21.41 12.77 11.94
N GLU A 235 21.19 13.31 13.12
CA GLU A 235 21.33 12.62 14.41
C GLU A 235 20.56 11.29 14.47
N ASP A 236 19.58 11.13 13.58
CA ASP A 236 18.73 9.96 13.45
C ASP A 236 19.37 8.85 12.58
N GLU A 237 20.44 9.14 11.82
CA GLU A 237 21.15 8.16 10.99
C GLU A 237 22.19 7.35 11.78
N ASP A 238 22.59 7.80 12.96
CA ASP A 238 23.44 7.05 13.90
C ASP A 238 22.76 5.76 14.42
N LEU A 239 21.45 5.65 14.27
CA LEU A 239 20.71 4.42 14.51
C LEU A 239 20.87 3.39 13.38
N LEU A 240 21.43 3.80 12.25
CA LEU A 240 21.77 2.92 11.14
C LEU A 240 23.15 2.29 11.42
N THR A 241 23.21 1.38 12.41
CA THR A 241 24.40 0.51 12.53
C THR A 241 24.69 -0.09 11.16
N PRO A 242 25.96 -0.17 10.73
CA PRO A 242 26.30 -0.79 9.47
C PRO A 242 25.64 -2.16 9.41
N VAL A 243 24.74 -2.33 8.46
CA VAL A 243 24.02 -3.58 8.27
C VAL A 243 25.10 -4.64 8.08
N ASN A 244 25.21 -5.52 9.06
CA ASN A 244 26.06 -6.68 8.95
C ASN A 244 25.80 -7.30 7.58
N THR A 245 26.81 -7.36 6.71
CA THR A 245 26.70 -7.84 5.32
C THR A 245 26.11 -9.24 5.24
N ASN A 246 26.15 -10.00 6.33
CA ASN A 246 25.45 -11.28 6.50
C ASN A 246 23.92 -11.15 6.59
N HIS A 247 23.37 -9.95 6.77
CA HIS A 247 21.91 -9.77 6.82
C HIS A 247 21.25 -10.06 5.47
N TRP A 248 21.96 -9.84 4.35
CA TRP A 248 21.49 -10.19 3.00
C TRP A 248 21.19 -11.67 2.85
N PHE A 249 22.13 -12.52 3.27
CA PHE A 249 21.92 -13.96 3.23
C PHE A 249 20.74 -14.39 4.11
N ASN A 250 20.50 -13.69 5.21
CA ASN A 250 19.36 -13.97 6.09
C ASN A 250 18.01 -13.47 5.53
N VAL A 251 18.00 -12.41 4.74
CA VAL A 251 16.78 -11.97 4.02
C VAL A 251 16.41 -12.98 2.94
N PHE A 252 17.40 -13.45 2.16
CA PHE A 252 17.17 -14.50 1.14
C PHE A 252 16.85 -15.88 1.73
N LYS A 253 17.12 -16.11 3.00
CA LYS A 253 16.70 -17.32 3.72
C LYS A 253 15.24 -17.27 4.19
N ARG A 254 14.58 -16.10 4.14
CA ARG A 254 13.17 -15.99 4.53
C ARG A 254 12.29 -16.63 3.47
N PRO A 255 11.38 -17.55 3.87
CA PRO A 255 10.53 -18.25 2.91
C PRO A 255 9.66 -17.29 2.09
N GLU A 256 9.26 -16.15 2.66
CA GLU A 256 8.51 -15.12 1.94
C GLU A 256 9.28 -14.57 0.74
N VAL A 257 10.55 -14.19 0.96
CA VAL A 257 11.39 -13.62 -0.10
C VAL A 257 11.65 -14.64 -1.19
N ILE A 258 12.00 -15.87 -0.80
CA ILE A 258 12.23 -16.97 -1.74
C ILE A 258 10.97 -17.20 -2.59
N GLY A 259 9.81 -17.33 -1.94
CA GLY A 259 8.55 -17.58 -2.63
C GLY A 259 8.17 -16.46 -3.58
N PHE A 260 8.27 -15.19 -3.15
CA PHE A 260 7.93 -14.04 -4.00
C PHE A 260 8.91 -13.83 -5.16
N VAL A 261 10.20 -14.07 -4.95
CA VAL A 261 11.19 -14.01 -6.04
C VAL A 261 10.92 -15.13 -7.05
N LEU A 262 10.66 -16.34 -6.57
CA LEU A 262 10.41 -17.49 -7.44
C LEU A 262 9.14 -17.29 -8.28
N ILE A 263 8.01 -16.88 -7.67
CA ILE A 263 6.76 -16.66 -8.41
C ILE A 263 6.90 -15.50 -9.40
N SER A 264 7.65 -14.45 -9.05
CA SER A 264 7.90 -13.32 -9.94
C SER A 264 8.73 -13.73 -11.16
N LEU A 265 9.77 -14.52 -10.95
CA LEU A 265 10.58 -15.07 -12.03
C LEU A 265 9.77 -16.01 -12.94
N LEU A 266 8.96 -16.90 -12.35
CA LEU A 266 8.07 -17.78 -13.11
C LEU A 266 7.04 -16.99 -13.92
N SER A 267 6.47 -15.94 -13.33
CA SER A 267 5.51 -15.07 -14.02
C SER A 267 6.16 -14.35 -15.21
N LEU A 268 7.36 -13.80 -15.03
CA LEU A 268 8.11 -13.14 -16.10
C LEU A 268 8.50 -14.14 -17.22
N LEU A 269 9.00 -15.31 -16.85
CA LEU A 269 9.37 -16.35 -17.81
C LEU A 269 8.17 -16.84 -18.62
N ASN A 270 7.03 -17.06 -17.96
CA ASN A 270 5.80 -17.46 -18.63
C ASN A 270 5.24 -16.35 -19.52
N SER A 271 5.48 -15.10 -19.18
CA SER A 271 4.99 -13.92 -19.92
C SER A 271 5.94 -13.42 -20.99
N ARG A 272 7.11 -14.03 -21.18
CA ARG A 272 8.15 -13.56 -22.13
C ARG A 272 7.65 -13.32 -23.57
N ASN A 273 6.66 -14.09 -24.01
CA ASN A 273 6.07 -13.98 -25.35
C ASN A 273 4.71 -13.23 -25.32
N ARG A 274 4.34 -12.61 -24.18
CA ARG A 274 3.03 -11.97 -23.96
C ARG A 274 3.15 -10.46 -23.71
N PHE A 275 4.31 -9.88 -23.97
CA PHE A 275 4.48 -8.42 -23.93
C PHE A 275 3.90 -7.82 -25.20
N GLY A 276 2.83 -7.02 -25.07
CA GLY A 276 2.11 -6.42 -26.17
C GLY A 276 0.61 -6.66 -26.10
N ALA A 277 -0.04 -6.67 -27.26
CA ALA A 277 -1.47 -6.92 -27.32
C ALA A 277 -1.78 -8.40 -27.05
N LEU A 278 -2.49 -8.67 -25.94
CA LEU A 278 -2.97 -10.01 -25.63
C LEU A 278 -4.32 -10.26 -26.32
N VAL A 279 -4.33 -11.26 -27.18
CA VAL A 279 -5.53 -11.71 -27.91
C VAL A 279 -5.47 -13.22 -28.03
N GLY A 280 -6.59 -13.87 -27.91
CA GLY A 280 -6.72 -15.32 -28.10
C GLY A 280 -7.12 -16.06 -26.82
N GLY A 281 -7.43 -17.33 -26.95
CA GLY A 281 -8.10 -18.06 -25.88
C GLY A 281 -9.47 -17.43 -25.57
N ALA A 282 -9.74 -17.19 -24.30
CA ALA A 282 -10.96 -16.50 -23.86
C ALA A 282 -10.89 -14.97 -24.04
N LEU A 283 -9.73 -14.40 -24.34
CA LEU A 283 -9.59 -12.95 -24.49
C LEU A 283 -10.04 -12.48 -25.88
N PRO A 284 -11.08 -11.65 -25.96
CA PRO A 284 -11.42 -10.93 -27.19
C PRO A 284 -10.40 -9.83 -27.49
N ILE A 285 -10.48 -9.27 -28.68
CA ILE A 285 -9.72 -8.07 -29.04
C ILE A 285 -10.14 -6.94 -28.09
N SER A 286 -9.15 -6.37 -27.41
CA SER A 286 -9.42 -5.26 -26.49
C SER A 286 -9.78 -3.99 -27.24
N PRO A 287 -10.78 -3.22 -26.78
CA PRO A 287 -11.09 -1.90 -27.36
C PRO A 287 -9.91 -0.93 -27.16
N ALA A 288 -9.89 0.12 -28.00
CA ALA A 288 -8.78 1.07 -28.06
C ALA A 288 -8.59 1.85 -26.74
N GLY A 289 -9.69 2.17 -26.06
CA GLY A 289 -9.63 2.96 -24.83
C GLY A 289 -10.80 2.75 -23.86
N ALA A 290 -10.68 3.39 -22.70
CA ALA A 290 -11.71 3.42 -21.66
C ALA A 290 -13.04 4.01 -22.17
N THR A 291 -12.98 4.98 -23.07
CA THR A 291 -14.15 5.64 -23.65
C THR A 291 -15.02 4.68 -24.44
N ASP A 292 -14.43 3.72 -25.14
CA ASP A 292 -15.16 2.74 -25.94
C ASP A 292 -15.92 1.77 -25.02
N LEU A 293 -15.29 1.36 -23.90
CA LEU A 293 -15.94 0.53 -22.88
C LEU A 293 -17.09 1.26 -22.21
N TRP A 294 -16.90 2.56 -21.87
CA TRP A 294 -17.98 3.36 -21.30
C TRP A 294 -19.13 3.55 -22.28
N ARG A 295 -18.83 3.80 -23.56
CA ARG A 295 -19.85 3.86 -24.61
C ARG A 295 -20.65 2.57 -24.66
N THR A 296 -19.99 1.42 -24.78
CA THR A 296 -20.63 0.10 -24.78
C THR A 296 -21.49 -0.12 -23.54
N TYR A 297 -21.04 0.35 -22.36
CA TYR A 297 -21.78 0.16 -21.12
C TYR A 297 -23.08 0.97 -21.06
N PHE A 298 -23.08 2.19 -21.62
CA PHE A 298 -24.24 3.10 -21.60
C PHE A 298 -25.13 3.00 -22.82
N GLU A 299 -24.69 2.36 -23.89
CA GLU A 299 -25.52 2.14 -25.07
C GLU A 299 -26.69 1.21 -24.73
N SER A 300 -27.90 1.62 -25.13
CA SER A 300 -29.12 0.82 -24.94
C SER A 300 -29.32 -0.22 -26.06
N TRP A 301 -28.55 -0.12 -27.16
CA TRP A 301 -28.58 -1.02 -28.30
C TRP A 301 -27.17 -1.51 -28.64
N HIS A 302 -26.97 -2.81 -28.63
CA HIS A 302 -25.69 -3.44 -28.93
C HIS A 302 -25.74 -4.13 -30.30
N GLN A 303 -24.73 -3.88 -31.11
CA GLN A 303 -24.59 -4.52 -32.44
C GLN A 303 -24.03 -5.94 -32.32
N VAL A 304 -24.75 -6.82 -31.63
CA VAL A 304 -24.39 -8.23 -31.46
C VAL A 304 -25.43 -9.08 -32.16
N GLY A 305 -25.03 -9.86 -33.14
CA GLY A 305 -25.96 -10.65 -33.98
C GLY A 305 -26.91 -9.75 -34.74
N MET A 306 -28.23 -9.90 -34.53
CA MET A 306 -29.29 -9.07 -35.13
C MET A 306 -29.60 -7.80 -34.30
N GLY A 307 -28.76 -7.51 -33.30
CA GLY A 307 -28.95 -6.44 -32.32
C GLY A 307 -29.52 -6.94 -31.00
N SER A 308 -29.16 -6.27 -29.91
CA SER A 308 -29.59 -6.63 -28.56
C SER A 308 -29.80 -5.40 -27.69
N THR A 309 -30.87 -5.41 -26.89
CA THR A 309 -31.16 -4.41 -25.84
C THR A 309 -30.79 -4.88 -24.44
N VAL A 310 -30.09 -6.01 -24.36
CA VAL A 310 -29.70 -6.64 -23.09
C VAL A 310 -28.71 -5.76 -22.34
N ALA A 311 -28.90 -5.59 -21.03
CA ALA A 311 -28.01 -4.82 -20.19
C ALA A 311 -26.57 -5.34 -20.25
N THR A 312 -25.63 -4.43 -20.47
CA THR A 312 -24.20 -4.76 -20.52
C THR A 312 -23.72 -5.21 -19.14
N PRO A 313 -22.92 -6.28 -19.06
CA PRO A 313 -22.36 -6.75 -17.79
C PRO A 313 -21.51 -5.68 -17.11
N THR A 314 -21.62 -5.60 -15.78
CA THR A 314 -20.95 -4.58 -14.95
C THR A 314 -19.42 -4.64 -15.04
N TRP A 315 -18.84 -5.81 -15.39
CA TRP A 315 -17.39 -5.92 -15.57
C TRP A 315 -16.84 -4.97 -16.64
N VAL A 316 -17.66 -4.57 -17.62
CA VAL A 316 -17.27 -3.60 -18.66
C VAL A 316 -16.96 -2.24 -18.03
N ALA A 317 -17.86 -1.74 -17.19
CA ALA A 317 -17.67 -0.49 -16.45
C ALA A 317 -16.50 -0.57 -15.46
N ILE A 318 -16.34 -1.72 -14.78
CA ILE A 318 -15.22 -1.98 -13.87
C ILE A 318 -13.90 -1.92 -14.64
N THR A 319 -13.81 -2.58 -15.79
CA THR A 319 -12.62 -2.59 -16.64
C THR A 319 -12.32 -1.21 -17.20
N ALA A 320 -13.36 -0.47 -17.64
CA ALA A 320 -13.22 0.92 -18.09
C ALA A 320 -12.64 1.81 -16.99
N THR A 321 -13.17 1.71 -15.77
CA THR A 321 -12.68 2.47 -14.60
C THR A 321 -11.24 2.09 -14.26
N ALA A 322 -10.93 0.80 -14.21
CA ALA A 322 -9.59 0.31 -13.90
C ALA A 322 -8.56 0.76 -14.95
N SER A 323 -8.95 0.83 -16.24
CA SER A 323 -8.05 1.26 -17.30
C SER A 323 -7.62 2.72 -17.19
N LEU A 324 -8.36 3.57 -16.46
CA LEU A 324 -7.96 4.96 -16.19
C LEU A 324 -6.62 5.04 -15.45
N PHE A 325 -6.34 4.10 -14.53
CA PHE A 325 -5.05 3.99 -13.85
C PHE A 325 -3.91 3.59 -14.81
N PHE A 326 -4.25 3.13 -16.00
CA PHE A 326 -3.33 2.74 -17.07
C PHE A 326 -3.44 3.68 -18.28
N LEU A 327 -3.62 4.98 -18.01
CA LEU A 327 -3.75 6.04 -19.04
C LEU A 327 -4.90 5.80 -20.03
N GLY A 328 -5.97 5.15 -19.59
CA GLY A 328 -7.12 4.77 -20.41
C GLY A 328 -6.86 3.63 -21.41
N LYS A 329 -5.66 3.02 -21.38
CA LYS A 329 -5.25 1.93 -22.28
C LYS A 329 -5.71 0.58 -21.73
N VAL A 330 -6.82 0.05 -22.25
CA VAL A 330 -7.40 -1.25 -21.83
C VAL A 330 -6.42 -2.39 -22.04
N GLN A 331 -5.71 -2.39 -23.15
CA GLN A 331 -4.70 -3.40 -23.48
C GLN A 331 -3.56 -3.44 -22.44
N PHE A 332 -3.09 -2.27 -22.01
CA PHE A 332 -2.03 -2.17 -21.00
C PHE A 332 -2.49 -2.67 -19.63
N LEU A 333 -3.75 -2.37 -19.24
CA LEU A 333 -4.37 -2.95 -18.05
C LEU A 333 -4.37 -4.48 -18.12
N ILE A 334 -4.87 -5.07 -19.21
CA ILE A 334 -5.00 -6.52 -19.37
C ILE A 334 -3.64 -7.20 -19.35
N THR A 335 -2.66 -6.69 -20.09
CA THR A 335 -1.30 -7.23 -20.10
C THR A 335 -0.67 -7.21 -18.70
N THR A 336 -0.79 -6.09 -18.00
CA THR A 336 -0.27 -5.95 -16.64
C THR A 336 -1.02 -6.85 -15.66
N PHE A 337 -2.34 -6.97 -15.79
CA PHE A 337 -3.16 -7.83 -14.95
C PHE A 337 -2.67 -9.30 -15.02
N PHE A 338 -2.53 -9.86 -16.21
CA PHE A 338 -2.07 -11.24 -16.36
C PHE A 338 -0.60 -11.45 -15.97
N LEU A 339 0.25 -10.45 -16.16
CA LEU A 339 1.65 -10.50 -15.73
C LEU A 339 1.78 -10.54 -14.21
N VAL A 340 1.00 -9.73 -13.50
CA VAL A 340 1.11 -9.55 -12.05
C VAL A 340 0.24 -10.55 -11.27
N ALA A 341 -0.77 -11.13 -11.92
CA ALA A 341 -1.76 -12.00 -11.28
C ALA A 341 -1.17 -13.12 -10.41
N PRO A 342 -0.17 -13.92 -10.85
CA PRO A 342 0.39 -15.01 -10.02
C PRO A 342 1.01 -14.48 -8.72
N VAL A 343 1.70 -13.33 -8.80
CA VAL A 343 2.33 -12.70 -7.63
C VAL A 343 1.28 -12.22 -6.63
N VAL A 344 0.19 -11.60 -7.13
CA VAL A 344 -0.91 -11.12 -6.28
C VAL A 344 -1.70 -12.29 -5.69
N MET A 345 -1.93 -13.38 -6.45
CA MET A 345 -2.55 -14.60 -5.94
C MET A 345 -1.76 -15.18 -4.76
N MET A 346 -0.44 -15.30 -4.91
CA MET A 346 0.43 -15.75 -3.81
C MET A 346 0.37 -14.81 -2.62
N PHE A 347 0.35 -13.49 -2.85
CA PHE A 347 0.26 -12.49 -1.78
C PHE A 347 -1.04 -12.64 -0.99
N THR A 348 -2.20 -12.68 -1.65
CA THR A 348 -3.50 -12.79 -1.00
C THR A 348 -3.65 -14.13 -0.27
N ALA A 349 -3.23 -15.23 -0.89
CA ALA A 349 -3.22 -16.54 -0.27
C ALA A 349 -2.30 -16.60 0.96
N SER A 350 -1.11 -15.99 0.89
CA SER A 350 -0.19 -15.94 2.03
C SER A 350 -0.79 -15.21 3.24
N LYS A 351 -1.59 -14.17 3.02
CA LYS A 351 -2.30 -13.45 4.09
C LYS A 351 -3.32 -14.35 4.81
N LEU A 352 -4.09 -15.11 4.04
CA LEU A 352 -5.06 -16.07 4.60
C LEU A 352 -4.34 -17.19 5.35
N LEU A 353 -3.33 -17.80 4.72
CA LEU A 353 -2.63 -18.96 5.28
C LEU A 353 -1.83 -18.61 6.53
N LYS A 354 -1.26 -17.40 6.61
CA LYS A 354 -0.61 -16.90 7.84
C LYS A 354 -1.58 -16.71 9.02
N ARG A 355 -2.87 -16.57 8.74
CA ARG A 355 -3.89 -16.57 9.80
C ARG A 355 -4.21 -17.97 10.28
N LEU A 356 -4.15 -18.97 9.38
CA LEU A 356 -4.42 -20.36 9.70
C LEU A 356 -3.24 -21.06 10.37
N THR A 357 -2.01 -20.68 10.02
CA THR A 357 -0.78 -21.21 10.62
C THR A 357 0.25 -20.12 10.82
N SER A 358 0.85 -20.08 12.02
CA SER A 358 1.94 -19.16 12.35
C SER A 358 3.27 -19.52 11.69
N ASN A 359 3.40 -20.77 11.20
CA ASN A 359 4.63 -21.24 10.57
C ASN A 359 4.73 -20.76 9.12
N THR A 360 5.67 -19.83 8.87
CA THR A 360 5.91 -19.25 7.55
C THR A 360 6.49 -20.26 6.56
N TRP A 361 7.20 -21.28 7.03
CA TRP A 361 7.72 -22.38 6.20
C TRP A 361 6.64 -23.33 5.69
N ILE A 362 5.42 -23.25 6.22
CA ILE A 362 4.26 -23.97 5.73
C ILE A 362 3.36 -23.04 4.90
N SER A 363 3.07 -21.84 5.43
CA SER A 363 2.13 -20.91 4.80
C SER A 363 2.61 -20.38 3.44
N ILE A 364 3.92 -20.14 3.27
CA ILE A 364 4.44 -19.59 2.02
C ILE A 364 4.51 -20.61 0.88
N PRO A 365 5.05 -21.84 1.08
CA PRO A 365 4.94 -22.87 0.04
C PRO A 365 3.48 -23.19 -0.34
N ALA A 366 2.56 -23.24 0.62
CA ALA A 366 1.14 -23.47 0.33
C ALA A 366 0.54 -22.31 -0.48
N ALA A 367 0.91 -21.05 -0.20
CA ALA A 367 0.50 -19.90 -1.00
C ALA A 367 1.11 -19.93 -2.42
N PHE A 368 2.35 -20.38 -2.54
CA PHE A 368 2.99 -20.59 -3.83
C PHE A 368 2.25 -21.67 -4.64
N LEU A 369 1.95 -22.84 -4.05
CA LEU A 369 1.19 -23.90 -4.70
C LEU A 369 -0.20 -23.43 -5.13
N TYR A 370 -0.87 -22.59 -4.33
CA TYR A 370 -2.11 -21.96 -4.72
C TYR A 370 -1.96 -21.11 -6.01
N ALA A 371 -0.92 -20.28 -6.07
CA ALA A 371 -0.69 -19.39 -7.21
C ALA A 371 -0.25 -20.12 -8.50
N VAL A 372 0.34 -21.31 -8.37
CA VAL A 372 0.71 -22.19 -9.49
C VAL A 372 -0.23 -23.38 -9.64
N SER A 373 -1.40 -23.35 -9.01
CA SER A 373 -2.40 -24.41 -9.17
C SER A 373 -2.85 -24.54 -10.63
N PRO A 374 -3.33 -25.71 -11.05
CA PRO A 374 -3.81 -25.91 -12.42
C PRO A 374 -4.83 -24.88 -12.86
N VAL A 375 -5.76 -24.49 -11.98
CA VAL A 375 -6.78 -23.46 -12.24
C VAL A 375 -6.13 -22.10 -12.49
N ALA A 376 -5.14 -21.70 -11.66
CA ALA A 376 -4.45 -20.42 -11.80
C ALA A 376 -3.64 -20.37 -13.11
N ILE A 377 -2.85 -21.43 -13.39
CA ILE A 377 -2.03 -21.51 -14.61
C ILE A 377 -2.94 -21.53 -15.85
N ALA A 378 -3.98 -22.35 -15.85
CA ALA A 378 -4.90 -22.44 -16.96
C ALA A 378 -5.63 -21.12 -17.16
N GLY A 379 -6.15 -20.48 -16.11
CA GLY A 379 -6.80 -19.17 -16.18
C GLY A 379 -5.90 -18.09 -16.80
N VAL A 380 -4.62 -18.03 -16.39
CA VAL A 380 -3.64 -17.09 -16.95
C VAL A 380 -3.25 -17.46 -18.38
N SER A 381 -3.07 -18.74 -18.71
CA SER A 381 -2.62 -19.16 -20.04
C SER A 381 -3.70 -19.07 -21.10
N THR A 382 -4.95 -19.30 -20.75
CA THR A 382 -6.10 -19.26 -21.66
C THR A 382 -6.86 -17.93 -21.63
N GLY A 383 -6.51 -17.01 -20.74
CA GLY A 383 -7.05 -15.65 -20.71
C GLY A 383 -8.41 -15.51 -20.03
N HIS A 384 -8.73 -16.35 -19.03
CA HIS A 384 -9.98 -16.28 -18.25
C HIS A 384 -9.89 -15.20 -17.17
N ILE A 385 -10.31 -13.97 -17.47
CA ILE A 385 -10.22 -12.82 -16.56
C ILE A 385 -10.98 -13.06 -15.26
N ALA A 386 -12.21 -13.58 -15.33
CA ALA A 386 -13.03 -13.80 -14.14
C ALA A 386 -12.41 -14.85 -13.20
N THR A 387 -11.94 -15.97 -13.76
CA THR A 387 -11.26 -17.02 -13.00
C THR A 387 -10.00 -16.48 -12.30
N VAL A 388 -9.16 -15.74 -13.02
CA VAL A 388 -7.94 -15.14 -12.46
C VAL A 388 -8.28 -14.12 -11.37
N LEU A 389 -9.27 -13.26 -11.58
CA LEU A 389 -9.72 -12.30 -10.58
C LEU A 389 -10.30 -12.99 -9.34
N PHE A 390 -11.06 -14.06 -9.53
CA PHE A 390 -11.56 -14.87 -8.42
C PHE A 390 -10.40 -15.47 -7.62
N MET A 391 -9.41 -16.06 -8.27
CA MET A 391 -8.22 -16.61 -7.60
C MET A 391 -7.42 -15.55 -6.82
N ILE A 392 -7.41 -14.30 -7.27
CA ILE A 392 -6.80 -13.19 -6.54
C ILE A 392 -7.61 -12.81 -5.30
N LEU A 393 -8.93 -12.69 -5.43
CA LEU A 393 -9.78 -12.09 -4.40
C LEU A 393 -10.36 -13.12 -3.42
N ALA A 394 -10.50 -14.39 -3.80
CA ALA A 394 -11.09 -15.43 -2.93
C ALA A 394 -10.34 -15.57 -1.59
N PRO A 395 -8.99 -15.61 -1.54
CA PRO A 395 -8.29 -15.67 -0.26
C PRO A 395 -8.52 -14.42 0.61
N LEU A 396 -8.65 -13.24 -0.03
CA LEU A 396 -8.92 -12.00 0.68
C LEU A 396 -10.34 -11.97 1.25
N VAL A 397 -11.34 -12.41 0.47
CA VAL A 397 -12.72 -12.54 0.94
C VAL A 397 -12.80 -13.56 2.08
N ALA A 398 -12.14 -14.71 1.93
CA ALA A 398 -12.07 -15.73 2.98
C ALA A 398 -11.42 -15.20 4.27
N LEU A 399 -10.33 -14.40 4.14
CA LEU A 399 -9.68 -13.75 5.28
C LEU A 399 -10.62 -12.77 5.98
N LEU A 400 -11.35 -11.94 5.24
CA LEU A 400 -12.28 -10.96 5.79
C LEU A 400 -13.51 -11.61 6.44
N LEU A 401 -13.92 -12.78 5.93
CA LEU A 401 -15.04 -13.58 6.44
C LEU A 401 -14.60 -14.65 7.44
N SER A 402 -13.32 -14.75 7.78
CA SER A 402 -12.82 -15.82 8.68
C SER A 402 -13.51 -15.87 10.05
N ASP A 403 -14.06 -14.73 10.51
CA ASP A 403 -14.82 -14.64 11.76
C ASP A 403 -16.33 -14.54 11.51
N ILE A 404 -16.84 -15.08 10.40
CA ILE A 404 -18.25 -14.96 10.00
C ILE A 404 -19.22 -15.53 11.06
N GLU A 405 -18.77 -16.48 11.89
CA GLU A 405 -19.54 -17.00 13.03
C GLU A 405 -19.89 -15.90 14.04
N LYS A 406 -19.03 -14.88 14.16
CA LYS A 406 -19.23 -13.68 15.01
C LYS A 406 -19.69 -12.49 14.19
N ILE A 407 -20.56 -12.69 13.20
CA ILE A 407 -21.00 -11.63 12.27
C ILE A 407 -21.70 -10.48 13.00
N GLU A 408 -22.31 -10.72 14.16
CA GLU A 408 -22.91 -9.69 15.01
C GLU A 408 -21.89 -8.64 15.45
N SER A 409 -20.62 -9.03 15.64
CA SER A 409 -19.54 -8.12 16.01
C SER A 409 -19.00 -7.29 14.84
N PHE A 410 -19.34 -7.65 13.59
CA PHE A 410 -18.88 -6.92 12.42
C PHE A 410 -19.52 -5.51 12.38
N THR A 411 -18.69 -4.50 12.23
CA THR A 411 -19.19 -3.15 11.97
C THR A 411 -19.85 -3.08 10.59
N TRP A 412 -20.85 -2.23 10.41
CA TRP A 412 -21.46 -1.98 9.09
C TRP A 412 -20.44 -1.53 8.04
N ARG A 413 -19.38 -0.82 8.49
CA ARG A 413 -18.25 -0.45 7.62
C ARG A 413 -17.51 -1.68 7.08
N LYS A 414 -17.30 -2.71 7.91
CA LYS A 414 -16.69 -3.99 7.48
C LYS A 414 -17.61 -4.70 6.50
N ILE A 415 -18.92 -4.78 6.79
CA ILE A 415 -19.92 -5.36 5.88
C ILE A 415 -19.89 -4.64 4.53
N ALA A 416 -19.92 -3.31 4.50
CA ALA A 416 -19.86 -2.53 3.26
C ALA A 416 -18.58 -2.80 2.46
N GLY A 417 -17.42 -2.87 3.13
CA GLY A 417 -16.15 -3.17 2.47
C GLY A 417 -16.11 -4.56 1.82
N VAL A 418 -16.61 -5.59 2.53
CA VAL A 418 -16.71 -6.94 1.98
C VAL A 418 -17.74 -7.00 0.85
N SER A 419 -18.88 -6.32 1.01
CA SER A 419 -19.91 -6.25 -0.04
C SER A 419 -19.37 -5.60 -1.31
N LEU A 420 -18.50 -4.59 -1.21
CA LEU A 420 -17.86 -3.95 -2.36
C LEU A 420 -16.93 -4.93 -3.11
N LEU A 421 -16.15 -5.73 -2.39
CA LEU A 421 -15.30 -6.76 -2.99
C LEU A 421 -16.14 -7.87 -3.67
N LEU A 422 -17.24 -8.27 -3.03
CA LEU A 422 -18.17 -9.23 -3.61
C LEU A 422 -18.89 -8.64 -4.82
N ALA A 423 -19.26 -7.36 -4.81
CA ALA A 423 -19.87 -6.68 -5.95
C ALA A 423 -18.94 -6.67 -7.18
N LEU A 424 -17.64 -6.46 -6.95
CA LEU A 424 -16.65 -6.57 -8.01
C LEU A 424 -16.62 -7.99 -8.58
N LEU A 425 -16.62 -9.01 -7.75
CA LEU A 425 -16.65 -10.41 -8.20
C LEU A 425 -17.96 -10.76 -8.92
N TYR A 426 -19.12 -10.29 -8.44
CA TYR A 426 -20.42 -10.50 -9.08
C TYR A 426 -20.50 -9.85 -10.46
N GLY A 427 -19.84 -8.70 -10.64
CA GLY A 427 -19.73 -8.03 -11.94
C GLY A 427 -19.04 -8.88 -12.99
N PHE A 428 -18.11 -9.75 -12.58
CA PHE A 428 -17.40 -10.67 -13.47
C PHE A 428 -18.07 -12.04 -13.59
N SER A 429 -18.72 -12.55 -12.53
CA SER A 429 -19.44 -13.82 -12.56
C SER A 429 -20.55 -13.83 -11.51
N LEU A 430 -21.79 -13.86 -11.97
CA LEU A 430 -22.95 -13.94 -11.10
C LEU A 430 -23.14 -15.31 -10.46
N MET A 431 -22.41 -16.33 -10.89
CA MET A 431 -22.41 -17.63 -10.22
C MET A 431 -21.95 -17.53 -8.76
N ILE A 432 -21.10 -16.54 -8.45
CA ILE A 432 -20.65 -16.29 -7.07
C ILE A 432 -21.80 -15.84 -6.16
N PHE A 433 -22.81 -15.16 -6.70
CA PHE A 433 -24.05 -14.85 -5.96
C PHE A 433 -24.80 -16.14 -5.57
N VAL A 434 -24.91 -17.10 -6.48
CA VAL A 434 -25.57 -18.40 -6.18
C VAL A 434 -24.82 -19.16 -5.10
N ILE A 435 -23.48 -19.18 -5.18
CA ILE A 435 -22.63 -19.78 -4.14
C ILE A 435 -22.80 -19.04 -2.81
N GLY A 436 -22.84 -17.71 -2.83
CA GLY A 436 -23.09 -16.89 -1.65
C GLY A 436 -24.46 -17.14 -1.01
N LEU A 437 -25.49 -17.31 -1.82
CA LEU A 437 -26.83 -17.70 -1.35
C LEU A 437 -26.80 -19.07 -0.67
N ALA A 438 -26.20 -20.07 -1.30
CA ALA A 438 -26.10 -21.42 -0.74
C ALA A 438 -25.32 -21.40 0.59
N ALA A 439 -24.17 -20.74 0.63
CA ALA A 439 -23.37 -20.59 1.85
C ALA A 439 -24.12 -19.83 2.96
N GLY A 440 -24.84 -18.78 2.59
CA GLY A 440 -25.68 -18.01 3.53
C GLY A 440 -26.82 -18.83 4.10
N LEU A 441 -27.49 -19.63 3.28
CA LEU A 441 -28.55 -20.54 3.74
C LEU A 441 -28.01 -21.60 4.69
N ILE A 442 -26.92 -22.29 4.31
CA ILE A 442 -26.26 -23.30 5.16
C ILE A 442 -25.87 -22.71 6.52
N SER A 443 -25.22 -21.53 6.49
CA SER A 443 -24.81 -20.83 7.71
C SER A 443 -26.00 -20.42 8.59
N THR A 444 -27.12 -20.01 7.98
CA THR A 444 -28.33 -19.62 8.71
C THR A 444 -29.03 -20.85 9.34
N LEU A 445 -29.08 -21.95 8.61
CA LEU A 445 -29.64 -23.22 9.13
C LEU A 445 -28.79 -23.74 10.29
N SER A 446 -27.47 -23.76 10.15
CA SER A 446 -26.55 -24.17 11.22
C SER A 446 -26.69 -23.32 12.48
N ASP A 447 -26.87 -21.98 12.33
CA ASP A 447 -27.11 -21.11 13.45
C ASP A 447 -28.48 -21.33 14.10
N TYR A 448 -29.51 -21.62 13.32
CA TYR A 448 -30.83 -21.92 13.84
C TYR A 448 -30.78 -23.17 14.73
N GLU A 449 -30.11 -24.24 14.28
CA GLU A 449 -29.95 -25.48 15.08
C GLU A 449 -29.17 -25.23 16.39
N LYS A 450 -28.11 -24.43 16.35
CA LYS A 450 -27.26 -24.13 17.52
C LYS A 450 -27.93 -23.21 18.55
N HIS A 451 -28.76 -22.28 18.11
CA HIS A 451 -29.30 -21.21 18.94
C HIS A 451 -30.82 -21.24 19.09
N ALA A 452 -31.49 -22.30 18.60
CA ALA A 452 -32.96 -22.48 18.75
C ALA A 452 -33.44 -22.46 20.22
N GLN A 453 -32.52 -22.65 21.17
CA GLN A 453 -32.79 -22.59 22.61
C GLN A 453 -32.37 -21.28 23.28
N GLU A 454 -31.68 -20.40 22.58
CA GLU A 454 -31.28 -19.09 23.13
C GLU A 454 -32.33 -18.01 22.85
N ALA A 455 -32.93 -17.48 23.92
CA ALA A 455 -34.05 -16.52 23.87
C ALA A 455 -33.73 -15.12 23.30
N ASN A 456 -32.67 -14.94 22.47
CA ASN A 456 -32.22 -13.64 22.01
C ASN A 456 -32.59 -13.39 20.54
N ALA A 457 -33.91 -13.17 20.29
CA ALA A 457 -34.45 -12.90 18.96
C ALA A 457 -33.82 -11.67 18.26
N SER A 458 -33.37 -10.67 19.03
CA SER A 458 -32.73 -9.46 18.48
C SER A 458 -31.35 -9.75 17.91
N LEU A 459 -30.57 -10.60 18.53
CA LEU A 459 -29.24 -10.99 18.06
C LEU A 459 -29.33 -11.83 16.78
N TYR A 460 -30.27 -12.77 16.72
CA TYR A 460 -30.53 -13.57 15.54
C TYR A 460 -30.96 -12.70 14.33
N SER A 461 -31.85 -11.75 14.56
CA SER A 461 -32.28 -10.83 13.50
C SER A 461 -31.12 -9.99 12.96
N LEU A 462 -30.19 -9.53 13.82
CA LEU A 462 -29.02 -8.77 13.43
C LEU A 462 -28.03 -9.64 12.59
N ARG A 463 -27.82 -10.90 12.97
CA ARG A 463 -27.01 -11.85 12.18
C ARG A 463 -27.60 -12.05 10.79
N LEU A 464 -28.91 -12.28 10.72
CA LEU A 464 -29.62 -12.46 9.45
C LEU A 464 -29.53 -11.21 8.56
N GLN A 465 -29.74 -10.01 9.12
CA GLN A 465 -29.62 -8.76 8.39
C GLN A 465 -28.21 -8.57 7.81
N LYS A 466 -27.16 -8.83 8.58
CA LYS A 466 -25.77 -8.67 8.11
C LYS A 466 -25.39 -9.69 7.04
N ARG A 467 -25.88 -10.95 7.15
CA ARG A 467 -25.70 -11.97 6.10
C ARG A 467 -26.45 -11.60 4.83
N ALA A 468 -27.70 -11.19 4.97
CA ALA A 468 -28.49 -10.72 3.84
C ALA A 468 -27.80 -9.53 3.15
N ALA A 469 -27.27 -8.58 3.91
CA ALA A 469 -26.53 -7.46 3.38
C ALA A 469 -25.30 -7.88 2.57
N LEU A 470 -24.52 -8.87 3.07
CA LEU A 470 -23.34 -9.38 2.34
C LEU A 470 -23.70 -10.04 1.01
N ILE A 471 -24.89 -10.63 0.89
CA ILE A 471 -25.34 -11.33 -0.31
C ILE A 471 -26.05 -10.38 -1.28
N PHE A 472 -26.98 -9.57 -0.78
CA PHE A 472 -27.88 -8.78 -1.61
C PHE A 472 -27.34 -7.40 -1.98
N ILE A 473 -26.51 -6.75 -1.15
CA ILE A 473 -25.91 -5.47 -1.52
C ILE A 473 -25.03 -5.61 -2.78
N PRO A 474 -24.11 -6.60 -2.88
CA PRO A 474 -23.34 -6.83 -4.09
C PRO A 474 -24.22 -7.10 -5.32
N PHE A 475 -25.32 -7.82 -5.15
CA PHE A 475 -26.27 -8.12 -6.21
C PHE A 475 -26.96 -6.84 -6.72
N ILE A 476 -27.45 -6.00 -5.80
CA ILE A 476 -28.11 -4.73 -6.12
C ILE A 476 -27.13 -3.76 -6.81
N MET A 477 -25.85 -3.74 -6.40
CA MET A 477 -24.83 -2.91 -7.03
C MET A 477 -24.55 -3.28 -8.49
N ASN A 478 -24.94 -4.48 -8.93
CA ASN A 478 -24.78 -4.95 -10.29
C ASN A 478 -26.06 -4.83 -11.14
N VAL A 479 -27.10 -4.13 -10.67
CA VAL A 479 -28.31 -3.82 -11.46
C VAL A 479 -27.95 -2.85 -12.59
N PRO A 480 -28.51 -3.00 -13.83
CA PRO A 480 -29.58 -3.95 -14.24
C PRO A 480 -29.11 -5.36 -14.62
N TYR A 481 -27.82 -5.56 -14.85
CA TYR A 481 -27.29 -6.86 -15.32
C TYR A 481 -27.66 -8.05 -14.42
N SER A 482 -27.62 -7.86 -13.11
CA SER A 482 -27.98 -8.93 -12.14
C SER A 482 -29.47 -9.34 -12.23
N LEU A 483 -30.36 -8.42 -12.55
CA LEU A 483 -31.79 -8.73 -12.76
C LEU A 483 -32.01 -9.51 -14.05
N GLU A 484 -31.32 -9.16 -15.11
CA GLU A 484 -31.34 -9.91 -16.36
C GLU A 484 -30.92 -11.38 -16.19
N ALA A 485 -29.96 -11.64 -15.31
CA ALA A 485 -29.52 -13.00 -15.02
C ALA A 485 -30.57 -13.84 -14.24
N ILE A 486 -31.47 -13.20 -13.47
CA ILE A 486 -32.61 -13.90 -12.85
C ILE A 486 -33.63 -14.28 -13.93
N LEU A 487 -33.91 -13.36 -14.86
CA LEU A 487 -34.86 -13.61 -15.95
C LEU A 487 -34.32 -14.65 -16.95
N HIS A 488 -33.01 -14.72 -17.09
CA HIS A 488 -32.31 -15.64 -17.99
C HIS A 488 -31.21 -16.43 -17.26
N PRO A 489 -31.53 -17.51 -16.52
CA PRO A 489 -30.58 -18.23 -15.64
C PRO A 489 -29.33 -18.76 -16.35
N SER A 490 -29.36 -18.98 -17.65
CA SER A 490 -28.19 -19.38 -18.45
C SER A 490 -27.05 -18.34 -18.37
N ARG A 491 -27.37 -17.07 -18.11
CA ARG A 491 -26.39 -15.98 -17.97
C ARG A 491 -25.62 -16.03 -16.66
N LEU A 492 -26.10 -16.75 -15.65
CA LEU A 492 -25.37 -16.97 -14.40
C LEU A 492 -24.04 -17.70 -14.60
N LEU A 493 -23.99 -18.53 -15.66
CA LEU A 493 -22.80 -19.33 -16.01
C LEU A 493 -21.86 -18.62 -17.00
N VAL A 494 -22.22 -17.44 -17.46
CA VAL A 494 -21.39 -16.68 -18.43
C VAL A 494 -20.31 -15.92 -17.67
N GLU A 495 -19.06 -16.07 -18.12
CA GLU A 495 -17.94 -15.24 -17.72
C GLU A 495 -17.52 -14.29 -18.84
N PRO A 496 -16.78 -13.19 -18.53
CA PRO A 496 -16.24 -12.30 -19.57
C PRO A 496 -15.29 -13.03 -20.51
N GLY A 497 -15.55 -12.92 -21.81
CA GLY A 497 -14.65 -13.45 -22.82
C GLY A 497 -15.34 -14.29 -23.88
N LEU A 498 -14.53 -14.93 -24.71
CA LEU A 498 -14.99 -15.84 -25.76
C LEU A 498 -15.21 -17.23 -25.18
N LEU A 499 -16.27 -17.89 -25.65
CA LEU A 499 -16.51 -19.29 -25.32
C LEU A 499 -15.41 -20.14 -26.00
N ILE A 500 -14.66 -20.85 -25.17
CA ILE A 500 -13.67 -21.81 -25.64
C ILE A 500 -14.27 -23.21 -25.51
N SER A 501 -13.97 -24.08 -26.49
CA SER A 501 -14.32 -25.50 -26.38
C SER A 501 -13.64 -26.06 -25.11
N GLY A 502 -14.46 -26.43 -24.13
CA GLY A 502 -14.00 -26.99 -22.87
C GLY A 502 -13.31 -28.34 -23.09
N GLY A 503 -12.37 -28.68 -22.23
CA GLY A 503 -11.96 -30.06 -22.02
C GLY A 503 -13.16 -30.89 -21.52
N GLY A 504 -13.11 -32.21 -21.66
CA GLY A 504 -14.16 -33.11 -21.14
C GLY A 504 -14.38 -32.92 -19.63
N PRO A 505 -15.41 -33.61 -19.06
CA PRO A 505 -15.79 -33.48 -17.64
C PRO A 505 -14.63 -33.67 -16.66
N ILE A 506 -13.68 -34.53 -16.99
CA ILE A 506 -12.49 -34.81 -16.17
C ILE A 506 -11.56 -33.56 -16.12
N HIS A 507 -11.38 -32.87 -17.24
CA HIS A 507 -10.61 -31.61 -17.26
C HIS A 507 -11.25 -30.54 -16.39
N ALA A 508 -12.59 -30.42 -16.44
CA ALA A 508 -13.32 -29.48 -15.59
C ALA A 508 -13.18 -29.83 -14.11
N LEU A 509 -13.24 -31.11 -13.75
CA LEU A 509 -13.09 -31.60 -12.37
C LEU A 509 -11.70 -31.36 -11.81
N LEU A 510 -10.67 -31.40 -12.66
CA LEU A 510 -9.27 -31.08 -12.32
C LEU A 510 -8.95 -29.57 -12.41
N GLY A 511 -9.95 -28.73 -12.64
CA GLY A 511 -9.78 -27.28 -12.71
C GLY A 511 -9.09 -26.78 -13.97
N ASN A 512 -9.06 -27.58 -15.03
CA ASN A 512 -8.56 -27.18 -16.33
C ASN A 512 -9.70 -26.66 -17.21
N PRO A 513 -9.81 -25.34 -17.45
CA PRO A 513 -10.94 -24.75 -18.20
C PRO A 513 -10.97 -25.15 -19.69
N GLY A 514 -9.95 -25.85 -20.19
CA GLY A 514 -9.84 -26.19 -21.60
C GLY A 514 -9.21 -25.07 -22.45
N GLY A 515 -9.26 -25.24 -23.79
CA GLY A 515 -8.69 -24.30 -24.75
C GLY A 515 -7.39 -24.81 -25.40
N ALA A 516 -6.90 -24.10 -26.40
CA ALA A 516 -5.76 -24.50 -27.24
C ALA A 516 -4.43 -24.67 -26.46
N ASN A 517 -4.31 -24.03 -25.30
CA ASN A 517 -3.14 -24.11 -24.43
C ASN A 517 -3.47 -24.78 -23.08
N SER A 518 -4.49 -25.64 -23.03
CA SER A 518 -4.81 -26.39 -21.82
C SER A 518 -3.63 -27.29 -21.44
N LEU A 519 -3.37 -27.38 -20.13
CA LEU A 519 -2.35 -28.28 -19.62
C LEU A 519 -2.67 -29.73 -19.99
N PRO A 520 -1.67 -30.51 -20.41
CA PRO A 520 -1.89 -31.93 -20.65
C PRO A 520 -2.30 -32.64 -19.36
N MET A 521 -3.20 -33.63 -19.49
CA MET A 521 -3.81 -34.32 -18.34
C MET A 521 -2.81 -34.90 -17.35
N TRP A 522 -1.66 -35.38 -17.83
CA TRP A 522 -0.61 -35.97 -16.98
C TRP A 522 0.13 -34.94 -16.09
N LEU A 523 -0.02 -33.63 -16.37
CA LEU A 523 0.55 -32.55 -15.57
C LEU A 523 -0.44 -32.06 -14.48
N VAL A 524 -1.70 -32.44 -14.58
CA VAL A 524 -2.80 -32.01 -13.69
C VAL A 524 -3.16 -33.12 -12.71
N SER A 525 -2.87 -34.38 -13.04
CA SER A 525 -3.02 -35.56 -12.18
C SER A 525 -1.78 -35.75 -11.27
#